data_4dd388a6a9a6f564b34931834371bc6e
#
_entry.id   4dd388a6a9a6f564b34931834371bc6e
#
_cell.length_a   1.000
_cell.length_b   1.000
_cell.length_c   1.000
_cell.angle_alpha   90.00
_cell.angle_beta   90.00
_cell.angle_gamma   90.00
#
_symmetry.space_group_name_H-M   'P 1'
#
loop_
_entity.id
_entity.type
_entity.pdbx_description
1 polymer ?
#
loop_
_entity_poly.entity_id
_entity_poly.type
_entity_poly.pdbx_seq_one_letter_code
_entity_poly.pdbx_strand_id
1 'polypeptide(L)'
;MYRGARYAIVTPYYREDRSLLERCIASVRKQSIAADHILVADGFPQAWLDEAGVRHFKLDRHHGDFGNTPRGVGALIAIGEEYDAIGLLDADNWLEPDHIALCLAAARVTPAPCDYVVARRTFRRPDETIMPIPEEPGHVDTNCFFFLRGSFGVIPHWTTMPKNLSSFCDRYFYYMLCRQPFTAAAVSKPTVNYHCLWGWMYRALGETTPPDAKPSLDVDKPGRWLRSLNRRELEIASRLVGVSAVPIPAQSAPANDLECPCGSGKRA
;
A
#
# COMPACT_ATOMS: atom_id res chain seq x y z
N MET A 1 -33.14 9.74 -0.94
CA MET A 1 -32.06 10.72 -1.06
C MET A 1 -30.87 10.02 -1.68
N TYR A 2 -30.36 10.50 -2.83
CA TYR A 2 -29.10 10.02 -3.38
C TYR A 2 -28.00 10.45 -2.39
N ARG A 3 -27.35 9.48 -1.76
CA ARG A 3 -26.19 9.72 -0.90
C ARG A 3 -25.04 10.18 -1.80
N GLY A 4 -24.37 11.29 -1.46
CA GLY A 4 -23.16 11.71 -2.16
C GLY A 4 -22.07 10.65 -2.03
N ALA A 5 -21.18 10.54 -3.02
CA ALA A 5 -20.07 9.57 -3.00
C ALA A 5 -19.16 9.83 -1.79
N ARG A 6 -18.70 8.76 -1.11
CA ARG A 6 -17.83 8.80 0.06
C ARG A 6 -16.50 8.10 -0.23
N TYR A 7 -15.43 8.72 0.18
CA TYR A 7 -14.06 8.22 -0.01
C TYR A 7 -13.35 8.09 1.32
N ALA A 8 -12.52 7.08 1.47
CA ALA A 8 -11.70 6.88 2.65
C ALA A 8 -10.22 6.78 2.27
N ILE A 9 -9.34 7.34 3.11
CA ILE A 9 -7.92 7.02 3.13
C ILE A 9 -7.64 6.22 4.39
N VAL A 10 -7.01 5.05 4.25
CA VAL A 10 -6.70 4.15 5.36
C VAL A 10 -5.20 4.20 5.64
N THR A 11 -4.86 4.51 6.89
CA THR A 11 -3.48 4.61 7.37
C THR A 11 -3.25 3.64 8.54
N PRO A 12 -2.48 2.57 8.34
CA PRO A 12 -1.94 1.79 9.45
C PRO A 12 -0.82 2.57 10.12
N TYR A 13 -0.71 2.50 11.45
CA TYR A 13 0.44 3.05 12.15
C TYR A 13 0.82 2.19 13.37
N TYR A 14 2.10 2.27 13.76
CA TYR A 14 2.68 1.48 14.85
C TYR A 14 3.27 2.37 15.94
N ARG A 15 4.43 2.95 15.70
CA ARG A 15 5.17 3.82 16.64
C ARG A 15 5.77 5.04 15.94
N GLU A 16 5.17 5.41 14.82
CA GLU A 16 5.62 6.56 14.06
C GLU A 16 5.58 7.83 14.92
N ASP A 17 6.57 8.69 14.72
CA ASP A 17 6.64 9.96 15.38
C ASP A 17 5.41 10.82 15.07
N ARG A 18 4.99 11.61 16.04
CA ARG A 18 3.83 12.51 15.92
C ARG A 18 3.92 13.42 14.70
N SER A 19 5.09 13.95 14.38
CA SER A 19 5.31 14.82 13.23
C SER A 19 5.00 14.15 11.89
N LEU A 20 5.34 12.86 11.74
CA LEU A 20 5.00 12.07 10.55
C LEU A 20 3.49 11.88 10.42
N LEU A 21 2.83 11.48 11.51
CA LEU A 21 1.38 11.34 11.58
C LEU A 21 0.65 12.66 11.30
N GLU A 22 1.11 13.78 11.86
CA GLU A 22 0.54 15.10 11.60
C GLU A 22 0.67 15.49 10.11
N ARG A 23 1.81 15.24 9.47
CA ARG A 23 2.01 15.47 8.05
C ARG A 23 1.08 14.59 7.19
N CYS A 24 0.99 13.31 7.50
CA CYS A 24 0.10 12.36 6.85
C CYS A 24 -1.36 12.85 6.94
N ILE A 25 -1.84 13.16 8.14
CA ILE A 25 -3.20 13.65 8.39
C ILE A 25 -3.46 14.96 7.66
N ALA A 26 -2.52 15.90 7.70
CA ALA A 26 -2.65 17.19 7.03
C ALA A 26 -2.78 17.01 5.50
N SER A 27 -2.10 16.03 4.91
CA SER A 27 -2.16 15.75 3.48
C SER A 27 -3.54 15.23 3.04
N VAL A 28 -4.18 14.40 3.87
CA VAL A 28 -5.54 13.91 3.60
C VAL A 28 -6.57 15.04 3.77
N ARG A 29 -6.42 15.89 4.78
CA ARG A 29 -7.30 17.06 4.97
C ARG A 29 -7.23 18.08 3.84
N LYS A 30 -6.07 18.19 3.19
CA LYS A 30 -5.84 19.12 2.07
C LYS A 30 -6.31 18.59 0.72
N GLN A 31 -6.92 17.40 0.67
CA GLN A 31 -7.41 16.87 -0.60
C GLN A 31 -8.51 17.75 -1.17
N SER A 32 -8.45 18.00 -2.48
CA SER A 32 -9.45 18.81 -3.22
C SER A 32 -10.84 18.13 -3.27
N ILE A 33 -10.87 16.81 -3.09
CA ILE A 33 -12.08 16.02 -2.87
C ILE A 33 -11.99 15.45 -1.45
N ALA A 34 -12.96 15.78 -0.61
CA ALA A 34 -12.98 15.35 0.78
C ALA A 34 -13.02 13.84 0.93
N ALA A 35 -12.25 13.32 1.87
CA ALA A 35 -12.24 11.91 2.27
C ALA A 35 -12.15 11.80 3.80
N ASP A 36 -12.78 10.75 4.34
CA ASP A 36 -12.58 10.39 5.73
C ASP A 36 -11.20 9.72 5.89
N HIS A 37 -10.48 10.10 6.94
CA HIS A 37 -9.19 9.49 7.25
C HIS A 37 -9.37 8.46 8.36
N ILE A 38 -9.14 7.19 8.05
CA ILE A 38 -9.22 6.05 8.97
C ILE A 38 -7.81 5.67 9.38
N LEU A 39 -7.46 5.94 10.63
CA LEU A 39 -6.18 5.54 11.23
C LEU A 39 -6.38 4.28 12.08
N VAL A 40 -5.52 3.29 11.91
CA VAL A 40 -5.56 2.04 12.68
C VAL A 40 -4.24 1.80 13.38
N ALA A 41 -4.26 1.89 14.73
CA ALA A 41 -3.10 1.64 15.57
C ALA A 41 -2.80 0.14 15.66
N ASP A 42 -1.56 -0.26 15.35
CA ASP A 42 -1.09 -1.64 15.51
C ASP A 42 -0.50 -1.88 16.91
N GLY A 43 -1.37 -1.85 17.92
CA GLY A 43 -1.05 -2.15 19.32
C GLY A 43 -0.42 -1.00 20.12
N PHE A 44 -0.13 0.15 19.52
CA PHE A 44 0.47 1.31 20.19
C PHE A 44 -0.29 2.60 19.90
N PRO A 45 -1.53 2.74 20.41
CA PRO A 45 -2.36 3.91 20.11
C PRO A 45 -1.79 5.18 20.74
N GLN A 46 -1.82 6.27 19.96
CA GLN A 46 -1.46 7.61 20.43
C GLN A 46 -2.74 8.37 20.78
N ALA A 47 -2.92 8.73 22.06
CA ALA A 47 -4.17 9.30 22.58
C ALA A 47 -4.60 10.61 21.90
N TRP A 48 -3.66 11.46 21.47
CA TRP A 48 -3.97 12.72 20.80
C TRP A 48 -4.75 12.54 19.48
N LEU A 49 -4.69 11.35 18.86
CA LEU A 49 -5.43 11.05 17.64
C LEU A 49 -6.93 10.94 17.85
N ASP A 50 -7.39 10.69 19.09
CA ASP A 50 -8.82 10.66 19.42
C ASP A 50 -9.47 12.03 19.25
N GLU A 51 -8.68 13.11 19.39
CA GLU A 51 -9.11 14.51 19.24
C GLU A 51 -8.66 15.13 17.90
N ALA A 52 -7.90 14.38 17.10
CA ALA A 52 -7.31 14.88 15.87
C ALA A 52 -8.31 14.95 14.68
N GLY A 53 -9.61 14.75 14.89
CA GLY A 53 -10.61 14.80 13.81
C GLY A 53 -10.40 13.76 12.70
N VAL A 54 -9.84 12.61 13.07
CA VAL A 54 -9.69 11.41 12.24
C VAL A 54 -10.53 10.28 12.84
N ARG A 55 -10.79 9.25 12.06
CA ARG A 55 -11.44 8.05 12.56
C ARG A 55 -10.37 7.11 13.09
N HIS A 56 -10.19 7.08 14.41
CA HIS A 56 -9.11 6.37 15.07
C HIS A 56 -9.60 5.01 15.61
N PHE A 57 -9.01 3.91 15.10
CA PHE A 57 -9.24 2.55 15.56
C PHE A 57 -7.97 1.98 16.22
N LYS A 58 -8.15 1.14 17.23
CA LYS A 58 -7.07 0.65 18.08
C LYS A 58 -7.11 -0.88 18.10
N LEU A 59 -6.07 -1.53 17.58
CA LEU A 59 -5.91 -2.96 17.76
C LEU A 59 -5.26 -3.21 19.13
N ASP A 60 -5.64 -4.32 19.76
CA ASP A 60 -5.21 -4.67 21.13
C ASP A 60 -3.73 -5.08 21.23
N ARG A 61 -3.11 -5.43 20.11
CA ARG A 61 -1.74 -5.91 20.04
C ARG A 61 -1.04 -5.54 18.74
N HIS A 62 0.29 -5.59 18.77
CA HIS A 62 1.13 -5.48 17.59
C HIS A 62 1.13 -6.77 16.77
N HIS A 63 0.88 -6.66 15.47
CA HIS A 63 0.83 -7.81 14.56
C HIS A 63 2.18 -8.11 13.92
N GLY A 64 3.05 -7.12 13.74
CA GLY A 64 4.40 -7.28 13.20
C GLY A 64 4.42 -7.81 11.77
N ASP A 65 3.54 -7.29 10.93
CA ASP A 65 3.30 -7.72 9.56
C ASP A 65 3.38 -6.57 8.55
N PHE A 66 4.21 -5.57 8.83
CA PHE A 66 4.40 -4.39 7.99
C PHE A 66 3.11 -3.61 7.73
N GLY A 67 2.22 -3.58 8.72
CA GLY A 67 0.96 -2.85 8.66
C GLY A 67 -0.16 -3.54 7.87
N ASN A 68 0.02 -4.78 7.44
CA ASN A 68 -0.98 -5.50 6.65
C ASN A 68 -2.29 -5.67 7.41
N THR A 69 -2.24 -6.18 8.64
CA THR A 69 -3.45 -6.36 9.47
C THR A 69 -4.17 -5.04 9.74
N PRO A 70 -3.54 -3.99 10.30
CA PRO A 70 -4.26 -2.74 10.54
C PRO A 70 -4.74 -2.07 9.24
N ARG A 71 -4.01 -2.18 8.13
CA ARG A 71 -4.44 -1.70 6.81
C ARG A 71 -5.69 -2.40 6.33
N GLY A 72 -5.69 -3.74 6.37
CA GLY A 72 -6.84 -4.54 5.97
C GLY A 72 -8.05 -4.29 6.86
N VAL A 73 -7.87 -4.19 8.19
CA VAL A 73 -8.96 -3.88 9.14
C VAL A 73 -9.58 -2.52 8.82
N GLY A 74 -8.79 -1.47 8.64
CA GLY A 74 -9.29 -0.15 8.29
C GLY A 74 -10.06 -0.14 6.97
N ALA A 75 -9.57 -0.86 5.96
CA ALA A 75 -10.24 -0.96 4.68
C ALA A 75 -11.54 -1.79 4.76
N LEU A 76 -11.57 -2.86 5.57
CA LEU A 76 -12.81 -3.62 5.82
C LEU A 76 -13.87 -2.80 6.55
N ILE A 77 -13.47 -1.92 7.48
CA ILE A 77 -14.38 -0.96 8.13
C ILE A 77 -14.98 -0.03 7.06
N ALA A 78 -14.16 0.52 6.18
CA ALA A 78 -14.64 1.39 5.10
C ALA A 78 -15.61 0.64 4.15
N ILE A 79 -15.36 -0.63 3.83
CA ILE A 79 -16.27 -1.46 3.04
C ILE A 79 -17.59 -1.64 3.76
N GLY A 80 -17.57 -2.04 5.04
CA GLY A 80 -18.77 -2.25 5.85
C GLY A 80 -19.62 -0.99 6.03
N GLU A 81 -19.03 0.18 5.93
CA GLU A 81 -19.70 1.48 5.98
C GLU A 81 -20.01 2.07 4.61
N GLU A 82 -19.91 1.24 3.56
CA GLU A 82 -20.33 1.54 2.19
C GLU A 82 -19.58 2.73 1.53
N TYR A 83 -18.31 2.90 1.79
CA TYR A 83 -17.50 3.85 1.01
C TYR A 83 -17.44 3.44 -0.47
N ASP A 84 -17.30 4.43 -1.37
CA ASP A 84 -17.26 4.22 -2.81
C ASP A 84 -15.85 3.95 -3.32
N ALA A 85 -14.84 4.49 -2.62
CA ALA A 85 -13.44 4.20 -2.90
C ALA A 85 -12.59 4.28 -1.63
N ILE A 86 -11.46 3.57 -1.65
CA ILE A 86 -10.51 3.43 -0.56
C ILE A 86 -9.10 3.61 -1.10
N GLY A 87 -8.40 4.65 -0.64
CA GLY A 87 -6.96 4.80 -0.85
C GLY A 87 -6.18 4.27 0.36
N LEU A 88 -4.97 3.81 0.13
CA LEU A 88 -4.04 3.40 1.18
C LEU A 88 -2.92 4.43 1.34
N LEU A 89 -2.50 4.68 2.57
CA LEU A 89 -1.42 5.62 2.87
C LEU A 89 -0.70 5.19 4.15
N ASP A 90 0.60 4.91 4.07
CA ASP A 90 1.40 4.63 5.26
C ASP A 90 1.67 5.91 6.05
N ALA A 91 1.80 5.80 7.35
CA ALA A 91 1.84 6.93 8.28
C ALA A 91 3.05 7.87 8.12
N ASP A 92 4.11 7.41 7.48
CA ASP A 92 5.31 8.18 7.17
C ASP A 92 5.27 8.87 5.79
N ASN A 93 4.21 8.65 5.01
CA ASN A 93 4.02 9.19 3.66
C ASN A 93 2.94 10.29 3.63
N TRP A 94 2.82 10.99 2.49
CA TRP A 94 1.78 12.01 2.31
C TRP A 94 1.36 12.14 0.85
N LEU A 95 0.15 12.67 0.63
CA LEU A 95 -0.47 12.82 -0.68
C LEU A 95 -0.37 14.27 -1.18
N GLU A 96 -0.27 14.43 -2.51
CA GLU A 96 -0.52 15.71 -3.16
C GLU A 96 -2.02 16.08 -3.06
N PRO A 97 -2.38 17.37 -3.02
CA PRO A 97 -3.78 17.81 -2.80
C PRO A 97 -4.78 17.31 -3.84
N ASP A 98 -4.35 16.94 -5.02
CA ASP A 98 -5.18 16.48 -6.13
C ASP A 98 -5.20 14.95 -6.32
N HIS A 99 -4.61 14.18 -5.37
CA HIS A 99 -4.49 12.73 -5.49
C HIS A 99 -5.83 12.04 -5.73
N ILE A 100 -6.82 12.25 -4.87
CA ILE A 100 -8.15 11.62 -4.98
C ILE A 100 -8.84 12.07 -6.26
N ALA A 101 -8.77 13.35 -6.61
CA ALA A 101 -9.38 13.90 -7.81
C ALA A 101 -8.82 13.24 -9.08
N LEU A 102 -7.50 13.08 -9.15
CA LEU A 102 -6.83 12.45 -10.29
C LEU A 102 -7.12 10.95 -10.37
N CYS A 103 -7.18 10.24 -9.26
CA CYS A 103 -7.57 8.83 -9.24
C CYS A 103 -9.01 8.66 -9.77
N LEU A 104 -9.95 9.47 -9.31
CA LEU A 104 -11.34 9.43 -9.79
C LEU A 104 -11.46 9.83 -11.25
N ALA A 105 -10.67 10.81 -11.72
CA ALA A 105 -10.64 11.21 -13.12
C ALA A 105 -10.11 10.07 -14.01
N ALA A 106 -9.02 9.42 -13.60
CA ALA A 106 -8.46 8.26 -14.30
C ALA A 106 -9.46 7.09 -14.39
N ALA A 107 -10.20 6.83 -13.31
CA ALA A 107 -11.21 5.78 -13.28
C ALA A 107 -12.38 6.04 -14.25
N ARG A 108 -12.72 7.31 -14.53
CA ARG A 108 -13.86 7.69 -15.39
C ARG A 108 -13.59 7.52 -16.88
N VAL A 109 -12.34 7.49 -17.29
CA VAL A 109 -11.95 7.41 -18.72
C VAL A 109 -11.68 6.00 -19.21
N THR A 110 -11.83 4.99 -18.35
CA THR A 110 -11.71 3.57 -18.74
C THR A 110 -12.92 3.14 -19.59
N PRO A 111 -12.71 2.24 -20.58
CA PRO A 111 -13.80 1.75 -21.44
C PRO A 111 -14.86 0.92 -20.71
N ALA A 112 -14.50 0.35 -19.56
CA ALA A 112 -15.36 -0.44 -18.68
C ALA A 112 -15.31 0.15 -17.26
N PRO A 113 -16.24 -0.23 -16.35
CA PRO A 113 -16.16 0.19 -14.96
C PRO A 113 -14.79 -0.14 -14.38
N CYS A 114 -14.13 0.88 -13.82
CA CYS A 114 -12.81 0.74 -13.23
C CYS A 114 -12.92 0.09 -11.84
N ASP A 115 -12.05 -0.87 -11.57
CA ASP A 115 -12.03 -1.60 -10.29
C ASP A 115 -10.97 -1.03 -9.33
N TYR A 116 -9.83 -0.58 -9.87
CA TYR A 116 -8.80 0.10 -9.08
C TYR A 116 -7.96 1.04 -9.92
N VAL A 117 -7.31 1.97 -9.26
CA VAL A 117 -6.38 2.93 -9.89
C VAL A 117 -5.01 2.78 -9.26
N VAL A 118 -3.97 2.84 -10.08
CA VAL A 118 -2.58 2.89 -9.65
C VAL A 118 -2.07 4.33 -9.81
N ALA A 119 -1.71 4.95 -8.69
CA ALA A 119 -1.03 6.24 -8.68
C ALA A 119 0.50 6.05 -8.82
N ARG A 120 1.21 7.17 -9.01
CA ARG A 120 2.68 7.19 -9.01
C ARG A 120 3.19 7.94 -7.78
N ARG A 121 4.41 7.57 -7.36
CA ARG A 121 5.07 8.20 -6.21
C ARG A 121 6.28 9.04 -6.63
N THR A 122 6.63 9.97 -5.76
CA THR A 122 7.91 10.67 -5.75
C THR A 122 8.67 10.25 -4.51
N PHE A 123 9.89 9.81 -4.65
CA PHE A 123 10.75 9.50 -3.51
C PHE A 123 11.27 10.79 -2.87
N ARG A 124 11.08 10.92 -1.55
CA ARG A 124 11.46 12.12 -0.78
C ARG A 124 12.45 11.76 0.32
N ARG A 125 13.53 12.53 0.43
CA ARG A 125 14.40 12.48 1.60
C ARG A 125 13.72 13.05 2.84
N PRO A 126 14.27 12.88 4.05
CA PRO A 126 13.71 13.48 5.28
C PRO A 126 13.55 14.99 5.23
N ASP A 127 14.37 15.70 4.46
CA ASP A 127 14.28 17.14 4.19
C ASP A 127 13.28 17.50 3.06
N GLU A 128 12.49 16.52 2.61
CA GLU A 128 11.50 16.59 1.54
C GLU A 128 12.07 16.84 0.12
N THR A 129 13.39 16.90 -0.05
CA THR A 129 14.00 16.96 -1.38
C THR A 129 13.75 15.67 -2.17
N ILE A 130 13.70 15.78 -3.50
CA ILE A 130 13.46 14.62 -4.36
C ILE A 130 14.69 13.72 -4.38
N MET A 131 14.49 12.44 -4.15
CA MET A 131 15.49 11.40 -4.29
C MET A 131 15.33 10.74 -5.67
N PRO A 132 16.33 10.78 -6.55
CA PRO A 132 16.19 10.31 -7.93
C PRO A 132 16.31 8.77 -8.04
N ILE A 133 15.47 8.05 -7.31
CA ILE A 133 15.32 6.61 -7.42
C ILE A 133 14.36 6.29 -8.57
N PRO A 134 14.77 5.47 -9.55
CA PRO A 134 13.85 5.05 -10.60
C PRO A 134 12.76 4.13 -10.04
N GLU A 135 11.55 4.26 -10.61
CA GLU A 135 10.49 3.29 -10.32
C GLU A 135 10.90 1.90 -10.86
N GLU A 136 10.66 0.89 -10.06
CA GLU A 136 10.92 -0.49 -10.41
C GLU A 136 9.79 -1.04 -11.28
N PRO A 137 10.06 -1.55 -12.50
CA PRO A 137 9.04 -2.15 -13.34
C PRO A 137 8.33 -3.31 -12.63
N GLY A 138 7.00 -3.39 -12.76
CA GLY A 138 6.21 -4.45 -12.12
C GLY A 138 5.99 -4.30 -10.62
N HIS A 139 6.51 -3.24 -10.00
CA HIS A 139 6.29 -2.93 -8.59
C HIS A 139 5.32 -1.76 -8.43
N VAL A 140 4.29 -1.97 -7.62
CA VAL A 140 3.38 -0.92 -7.16
C VAL A 140 3.43 -0.88 -5.65
N ASP A 141 3.83 0.25 -5.12
CA ASP A 141 3.88 0.49 -3.68
C ASP A 141 2.46 0.54 -3.09
N THR A 142 2.30 0.10 -1.86
CA THR A 142 1.02 0.07 -1.14
C THR A 142 0.27 1.40 -1.19
N ASN A 143 1.00 2.51 -1.07
CA ASN A 143 0.43 3.86 -1.06
C ASN A 143 -0.12 4.31 -2.43
N CYS A 144 0.22 3.59 -3.49
CA CYS A 144 -0.20 3.89 -4.84
C CYS A 144 -1.53 3.23 -5.23
N PHE A 145 -2.13 2.41 -4.37
CA PHE A 145 -3.42 1.77 -4.65
C PHE A 145 -4.60 2.65 -4.22
N PHE A 146 -5.54 2.81 -5.14
CA PHE A 146 -6.83 3.43 -4.90
C PHE A 146 -7.92 2.47 -5.43
N PHE A 147 -8.63 1.81 -4.52
CA PHE A 147 -9.62 0.77 -4.81
C PHE A 147 -11.01 1.36 -4.97
N LEU A 148 -11.75 0.88 -5.98
CA LEU A 148 -13.17 1.14 -6.19
C LEU A 148 -13.97 -0.11 -5.84
N ARG A 149 -15.29 0.00 -5.73
CA ARG A 149 -16.17 -1.07 -5.22
C ARG A 149 -15.96 -2.43 -5.91
N GLY A 150 -15.66 -2.44 -7.21
CA GLY A 150 -15.45 -3.68 -7.98
C GLY A 150 -14.29 -4.53 -7.47
N SER A 151 -13.27 -3.91 -6.87
CA SER A 151 -12.10 -4.62 -6.33
C SER A 151 -12.15 -4.87 -4.82
N PHE A 152 -13.20 -4.50 -4.11
CA PHE A 152 -13.25 -4.64 -2.64
C PHE A 152 -13.17 -6.09 -2.16
N GLY A 153 -13.57 -7.05 -2.98
CA GLY A 153 -13.50 -8.47 -2.65
C GLY A 153 -12.08 -8.99 -2.39
N VAL A 154 -11.03 -8.27 -2.83
CA VAL A 154 -9.64 -8.69 -2.60
C VAL A 154 -9.00 -8.05 -1.36
N ILE A 155 -9.63 -7.05 -0.76
CA ILE A 155 -9.11 -6.34 0.42
C ILE A 155 -8.80 -7.28 1.60
N PRO A 156 -9.60 -8.35 1.89
CA PRO A 156 -9.29 -9.27 2.97
C PRO A 156 -7.90 -9.93 2.87
N HIS A 157 -7.31 -10.01 1.67
CA HIS A 157 -5.97 -10.59 1.50
C HIS A 157 -4.86 -9.79 2.19
N TRP A 158 -5.07 -8.52 2.53
CA TRP A 158 -4.15 -7.79 3.41
C TRP A 158 -4.08 -8.43 4.80
N THR A 159 -5.20 -8.85 5.38
CA THR A 159 -5.25 -9.45 6.73
C THR A 159 -4.88 -10.93 6.74
N THR A 160 -5.09 -11.63 5.62
CA THR A 160 -4.86 -13.09 5.53
C THR A 160 -3.48 -13.44 5.02
N MET A 161 -2.73 -12.49 4.47
CA MET A 161 -1.39 -12.72 3.94
C MET A 161 -0.45 -13.29 5.00
N PRO A 162 0.24 -14.42 4.72
CA PRO A 162 1.19 -15.00 5.66
C PRO A 162 2.30 -14.00 6.05
N LYS A 163 2.62 -13.89 7.35
CA LYS A 163 3.63 -12.95 7.87
C LYS A 163 5.00 -13.08 7.22
N ASN A 164 5.36 -14.27 6.75
CA ASN A 164 6.64 -14.49 6.06
C ASN A 164 6.71 -13.80 4.69
N LEU A 165 5.57 -13.35 4.15
CA LEU A 165 5.47 -12.59 2.89
C LEU A 165 5.32 -11.09 3.13
N SER A 166 5.09 -10.64 4.37
CA SER A 166 4.70 -9.26 4.67
C SER A 166 5.73 -8.20 4.29
N SER A 167 7.02 -8.52 4.27
CA SER A 167 8.07 -7.59 3.82
C SER A 167 8.02 -7.26 2.32
N PHE A 168 7.24 -8.02 1.57
CA PHE A 168 6.99 -7.84 0.13
C PHE A 168 5.48 -7.89 -0.17
N CYS A 169 4.67 -7.47 0.80
CA CYS A 169 3.22 -7.54 0.74
C CYS A 169 2.64 -6.83 -0.49
N ASP A 170 3.16 -5.68 -0.84
CA ASP A 170 2.78 -4.90 -2.01
C ASP A 170 2.99 -5.68 -3.32
N ARG A 171 4.12 -6.39 -3.46
CA ARG A 171 4.41 -7.21 -4.64
C ARG A 171 3.45 -8.40 -4.77
N TYR A 172 3.25 -9.15 -3.67
CA TYR A 172 2.32 -10.28 -3.67
C TYR A 172 0.88 -9.83 -3.88
N PHE A 173 0.50 -8.70 -3.32
CA PHE A 173 -0.83 -8.14 -3.50
C PHE A 173 -1.04 -7.67 -4.94
N TYR A 174 -0.07 -6.95 -5.52
CA TYR A 174 -0.12 -6.54 -6.92
C TYR A 174 -0.12 -7.75 -7.88
N TYR A 175 0.71 -8.77 -7.60
CA TYR A 175 0.69 -10.03 -8.33
C TYR A 175 -0.71 -10.67 -8.32
N MET A 176 -1.40 -10.65 -7.20
CA MET A 176 -2.77 -11.14 -7.06
C MET A 176 -3.75 -10.27 -7.87
N LEU A 177 -3.68 -8.95 -7.76
CA LEU A 177 -4.54 -8.03 -8.52
C LEU A 177 -4.46 -8.27 -10.03
N CYS A 178 -3.24 -8.44 -10.56
CA CYS A 178 -3.02 -8.70 -11.98
C CYS A 178 -3.61 -10.03 -12.50
N ARG A 179 -4.05 -10.91 -11.60
CA ARG A 179 -4.69 -12.19 -11.94
C ARG A 179 -6.20 -12.17 -11.78
N GLN A 180 -6.75 -11.07 -11.34
CA GLN A 180 -8.19 -10.87 -11.32
C GLN A 180 -8.64 -10.28 -12.67
N PRO A 181 -9.88 -10.50 -13.08
CA PRO A 181 -10.47 -9.90 -14.29
C PRO A 181 -10.86 -8.42 -14.04
N PHE A 182 -9.96 -7.64 -13.44
CA PHE A 182 -10.20 -6.26 -13.09
C PHE A 182 -9.81 -5.30 -14.20
N THR A 183 -10.59 -4.23 -14.34
CA THR A 183 -10.23 -3.06 -15.13
C THR A 183 -9.45 -2.09 -14.25
N ALA A 184 -8.21 -1.80 -14.64
CA ALA A 184 -7.34 -0.87 -13.93
C ALA A 184 -7.13 0.42 -14.72
N ALA A 185 -6.97 1.53 -13.99
CA ALA A 185 -6.51 2.80 -14.54
C ALA A 185 -5.19 3.22 -13.86
N ALA A 186 -4.48 4.16 -14.46
CA ALA A 186 -3.26 4.71 -13.89
C ALA A 186 -3.26 6.25 -13.93
N VAL A 187 -2.69 6.85 -12.90
CA VAL A 187 -2.41 8.29 -12.82
C VAL A 187 -0.95 8.51 -13.22
N SER A 188 -0.71 9.26 -14.29
CA SER A 188 0.65 9.52 -14.78
C SER A 188 1.42 10.53 -13.93
N LYS A 189 0.72 11.54 -13.37
CA LYS A 189 1.31 12.51 -12.44
C LYS A 189 1.62 11.83 -11.10
N PRO A 190 2.86 11.94 -10.56
CA PRO A 190 3.13 11.48 -9.21
C PRO A 190 2.31 12.27 -8.18
N THR A 191 1.54 11.56 -7.36
CA THR A 191 0.66 12.16 -6.34
C THR A 191 0.87 11.59 -4.95
N VAL A 192 1.76 10.60 -4.82
CA VAL A 192 2.18 10.03 -3.55
C VAL A 192 3.60 10.47 -3.25
N ASN A 193 3.85 11.03 -2.08
CA ASN A 193 5.20 11.35 -1.62
C ASN A 193 5.65 10.24 -0.67
N TYR A 194 6.63 9.46 -1.12
CA TYR A 194 7.19 8.34 -0.39
C TYR A 194 8.40 8.79 0.41
N HIS A 195 8.32 8.72 1.73
CA HIS A 195 9.40 9.09 2.64
C HIS A 195 10.49 8.01 2.66
N CYS A 196 11.67 8.34 2.12
CA CYS A 196 12.78 7.41 1.97
C CYS A 196 13.52 7.22 3.28
N LEU A 197 13.16 6.19 4.02
CA LEU A 197 13.82 5.78 5.27
C LEU A 197 14.66 4.51 5.13
N TRP A 198 14.78 3.91 3.94
CA TRP A 198 15.53 2.69 3.73
C TRP A 198 16.99 2.96 3.35
N GLY A 199 17.93 2.48 4.14
CA GLY A 199 19.37 2.73 3.91
C GLY A 199 19.89 2.24 2.55
N TRP A 200 19.26 1.24 1.92
CA TRP A 200 19.65 0.78 0.59
C TRP A 200 19.43 1.85 -0.50
N MET A 201 18.43 2.71 -0.35
CA MET A 201 18.14 3.79 -1.31
C MET A 201 19.28 4.80 -1.36
N TYR A 202 19.82 5.17 -0.20
CA TYR A 202 20.98 6.07 -0.10
C TYR A 202 22.23 5.43 -0.69
N ARG A 203 22.50 4.16 -0.34
CA ARG A 203 23.66 3.44 -0.91
C ARG A 203 23.59 3.31 -2.43
N ALA A 204 22.41 3.12 -3.01
CA ALA A 204 22.22 3.06 -4.46
C ALA A 204 22.60 4.36 -5.18
N LEU A 205 22.52 5.50 -4.48
CA LEU A 205 22.92 6.81 -4.98
C LEU A 205 24.33 7.23 -4.56
N GLY A 206 25.07 6.38 -3.82
CA GLY A 206 26.36 6.73 -3.25
C GLY A 206 26.29 7.74 -2.10
N GLU A 207 25.11 7.91 -1.50
CA GLU A 207 24.88 8.84 -0.39
C GLU A 207 25.06 8.15 0.97
N THR A 208 25.41 8.96 1.99
CA THR A 208 25.50 8.47 3.36
C THR A 208 24.11 8.10 3.89
N THR A 209 23.99 6.89 4.43
CA THR A 209 22.75 6.42 5.05
C THR A 209 22.45 7.24 6.31
N PRO A 210 21.25 7.82 6.46
CA PRO A 210 20.84 8.53 7.67
C PRO A 210 20.89 7.63 8.91
N PRO A 211 21.16 8.16 10.11
CA PRO A 211 21.27 7.37 11.34
C PRO A 211 19.94 6.73 11.77
N ASP A 212 18.84 7.32 11.38
CA ASP A 212 17.46 6.87 11.63
C ASP A 212 16.88 5.97 10.52
N ALA A 213 17.71 5.58 9.55
CA ALA A 213 17.28 4.70 8.47
C ALA A 213 16.81 3.36 8.98
N LYS A 214 15.72 2.88 8.38
CA LYS A 214 15.15 1.54 8.66
C LYS A 214 16.20 0.44 8.39
N PRO A 215 16.23 -0.62 9.21
CA PRO A 215 17.14 -1.74 9.00
C PRO A 215 16.86 -2.43 7.66
N SER A 216 17.89 -3.00 7.06
CA SER A 216 17.75 -3.73 5.79
C SER A 216 16.76 -4.89 5.93
N LEU A 217 15.91 -5.04 4.93
CA LEU A 217 15.01 -6.19 4.83
C LEU A 217 15.80 -7.45 4.47
N ASP A 218 15.40 -8.58 5.04
CA ASP A 218 15.83 -9.89 4.59
C ASP A 218 15.04 -10.25 3.31
N VAL A 219 15.59 -9.92 2.16
CA VAL A 219 14.96 -10.10 0.86
C VAL A 219 14.72 -11.57 0.49
N ASP A 220 15.49 -12.48 1.07
CA ASP A 220 15.39 -13.92 0.79
C ASP A 220 14.38 -14.64 1.70
N LYS A 221 13.92 -13.99 2.76
CA LYS A 221 13.00 -14.60 3.74
C LYS A 221 11.73 -15.18 3.11
N PRO A 222 11.00 -14.47 2.24
CA PRO A 222 9.81 -15.03 1.58
C PRO A 222 10.14 -16.29 0.76
N GLY A 223 11.19 -16.23 -0.04
CA GLY A 223 11.60 -17.36 -0.87
C GLY A 223 12.05 -18.58 -0.06
N ARG A 224 12.84 -18.38 1.01
CA ARG A 224 13.23 -19.47 1.92
C ARG A 224 12.02 -20.12 2.57
N TRP A 225 11.09 -19.31 3.06
CA TRP A 225 9.86 -19.82 3.68
C TRP A 225 9.00 -20.61 2.67
N LEU A 226 8.72 -20.08 1.48
CA LEU A 226 7.92 -20.76 0.47
C LEU A 226 8.54 -22.10 0.05
N ARG A 227 9.86 -22.16 -0.08
CA ARG A 227 10.57 -23.42 -0.38
C ARG A 227 10.56 -24.45 0.75
N SER A 228 10.33 -24.02 1.99
CA SER A 228 10.22 -24.94 3.14
C SER A 228 8.85 -25.59 3.28
N LEU A 229 7.83 -25.08 2.56
CA LEU A 229 6.46 -25.58 2.64
C LEU A 229 6.29 -26.87 1.85
N ASN A 230 5.51 -27.81 2.39
CA ASN A 230 5.01 -28.93 1.60
C ASN A 230 3.88 -28.45 0.67
N ARG A 231 3.44 -29.35 -0.23
CA ARG A 231 2.41 -29.02 -1.26
C ARG A 231 1.13 -28.46 -0.65
N ARG A 232 0.61 -29.06 0.41
CA ARG A 232 -0.63 -28.63 1.07
C ARG A 232 -0.48 -27.25 1.72
N GLU A 233 0.63 -27.02 2.40
CA GLU A 233 0.95 -25.73 3.02
C GLU A 233 1.07 -24.63 1.95
N LEU A 234 1.71 -24.94 0.80
CA LEU A 234 1.83 -24.00 -0.31
C LEU A 234 0.46 -23.68 -0.93
N GLU A 235 -0.43 -24.66 -1.06
CA GLU A 235 -1.81 -24.44 -1.50
C GLU A 235 -2.58 -23.54 -0.52
N ILE A 236 -2.40 -23.74 0.79
CA ILE A 236 -3.01 -22.87 1.82
C ILE A 236 -2.44 -21.45 1.72
N ALA A 237 -1.12 -21.30 1.65
CA ALA A 237 -0.48 -19.99 1.49
C ALA A 237 -0.98 -19.26 0.24
N SER A 238 -1.14 -19.97 -0.87
CA SER A 238 -1.66 -19.43 -2.13
C SER A 238 -3.08 -18.87 -1.98
N ARG A 239 -3.96 -19.63 -1.32
CA ARG A 239 -5.34 -19.16 -1.04
C ARG A 239 -5.37 -17.92 -0.14
N LEU A 240 -4.50 -17.88 0.88
CA LEU A 240 -4.39 -16.72 1.78
C LEU A 240 -3.91 -15.45 1.07
N VAL A 241 -3.09 -15.60 0.04
CA VAL A 241 -2.65 -14.50 -0.84
C VAL A 241 -3.70 -14.18 -1.91
N GLY A 242 -4.66 -15.06 -2.17
CA GLY A 242 -5.69 -14.88 -3.18
C GLY A 242 -5.28 -15.30 -4.60
N VAL A 243 -4.36 -16.27 -4.73
CA VAL A 243 -3.87 -16.77 -6.02
C VAL A 243 -3.95 -18.29 -6.10
N SER A 244 -3.92 -18.84 -7.32
CA SER A 244 -3.85 -20.30 -7.53
C SER A 244 -2.48 -20.89 -7.13
N ALA A 245 -1.41 -20.13 -7.31
CA ALA A 245 -0.06 -20.47 -6.86
C ALA A 245 0.72 -19.21 -6.52
N VAL A 246 1.31 -19.17 -5.32
CA VAL A 246 2.25 -18.10 -4.93
C VAL A 246 3.56 -18.30 -5.66
N PRO A 247 4.08 -17.27 -6.36
CA PRO A 247 5.38 -17.36 -6.99
C PRO A 247 6.48 -17.52 -5.95
N ILE A 248 7.39 -18.46 -6.18
CA ILE A 248 8.56 -18.67 -5.36
C ILE A 248 9.73 -17.96 -6.04
N PRO A 249 10.27 -16.87 -5.47
CA PRO A 249 11.42 -16.18 -6.05
C PRO A 249 12.61 -17.13 -6.22
N ALA A 250 13.34 -16.98 -7.33
CA ALA A 250 14.60 -17.69 -7.52
C ALA A 250 15.60 -17.32 -6.43
N GLN A 251 16.51 -18.25 -6.10
CA GLN A 251 17.62 -17.92 -5.19
C GLN A 251 18.50 -16.86 -5.85
N SER A 252 18.80 -15.79 -5.15
CA SER A 252 19.61 -14.67 -5.64
C SER A 252 19.02 -13.79 -6.76
N ALA A 253 17.79 -14.02 -7.22
CA ALA A 253 17.12 -13.06 -8.08
C ALA A 253 16.63 -11.88 -7.23
N PRO A 254 16.81 -10.63 -7.67
CA PRO A 254 16.10 -9.51 -7.09
C PRO A 254 14.60 -9.82 -7.16
N ALA A 255 13.81 -9.26 -6.23
CA ALA A 255 12.36 -9.53 -6.11
C ALA A 255 11.51 -9.20 -7.38
N ASN A 256 12.17 -8.94 -8.50
CA ASN A 256 11.61 -8.62 -9.81
C ASN A 256 10.91 -9.78 -10.49
N ASP A 257 11.10 -11.03 -10.03
CA ASP A 257 10.42 -12.20 -10.60
C ASP A 257 8.92 -12.27 -10.29
N LEU A 258 8.39 -11.29 -9.56
CA LEU A 258 6.96 -11.11 -9.37
C LEU A 258 6.33 -10.24 -10.47
N GLU A 259 6.88 -10.26 -11.67
CA GLU A 259 6.32 -9.53 -12.80
C GLU A 259 4.86 -9.93 -13.05
N CYS A 260 4.02 -8.94 -13.25
CA CYS A 260 2.65 -9.17 -13.67
C CYS A 260 2.68 -9.80 -15.09
N PRO A 261 2.13 -11.00 -15.31
CA PRO A 261 2.11 -11.62 -16.62
C PRO A 261 1.23 -10.89 -17.63
N CYS A 262 0.53 -9.82 -17.22
CA CYS A 262 -0.27 -8.99 -18.12
C CYS A 262 0.58 -8.15 -19.10
N GLY A 263 1.91 -8.17 -19.00
CA GLY A 263 2.79 -7.48 -19.95
C GLY A 263 2.62 -5.96 -19.96
N SER A 264 2.01 -5.37 -18.91
CA SER A 264 1.80 -3.92 -18.78
C SER A 264 3.09 -3.11 -18.58
N GLY A 265 4.25 -3.75 -18.74
CA GLY A 265 5.54 -3.06 -18.92
C GLY A 265 5.68 -2.38 -20.28
N LYS A 266 4.63 -2.26 -21.08
CA LYS A 266 4.67 -1.46 -22.30
C LYS A 266 4.52 0.02 -21.95
N ARG A 267 5.63 0.74 -22.21
CA ARG A 267 5.74 2.18 -22.26
C ARG A 267 4.50 2.78 -22.95
N ALA A 268 3.82 3.68 -22.26
CA ALA A 268 3.09 4.76 -22.87
C ALA A 268 3.87 6.05 -22.68
#